data_9d31161af7e41d124f29d456ff988807
#
_entry.id   9d31161af7e41d124f29d456ff988807
#
_cell.length_a   1.000
_cell.length_b   1.000
_cell.length_c   1.000
_cell.angle_alpha   90.00
_cell.angle_beta   90.00
_cell.angle_gamma   90.00
#
_symmetry.space_group_name_H-M   'P 1'
#
loop_
_entity.id
_entity.type
_entity.pdbx_description
1 polymer ?
#
loop_
_entity_poly.entity_id
_entity_poly.type
_entity_poly.pdbx_seq_one_letter_code
_entity_poly.pdbx_strand_id
1 'polypeptide(L)'
;MPQKQKEAYYSDSRTPFPEYAFTLFLSLEEQFFPVCSTAGDKRLYFHGEYMSTMVSDEIDRVLARLEEDKVRSVLLQFSDLEGKPKNVAIPTKQVEKALTGGISFDGSSIQGFARLEESDMVLRPETSTYQVIPWSDADYRVARFICNVYTTHGEPFTGDPRYILREQMEKAAALGYTFNVGPEMEFFLFRQDEFGRPTVNLQDHGGYFDQTPTDPGEDVRRDLVTQLSEMGFNIEASHHEVAPSQHEIDFTYGAALSMADKVVTFKFAAKTLALKRGLHATFMPKPIYGINGSGMHVNCSLMKDGQNVFFDPDGEHQLSDDARYFIGGLLKHVEGITRIANPTVNSYKRLIPGYEAPVYIGWSTMNRSALIRVPSPRGKSTRAELRSPDPTCNPYLTFAVMLAAGMEGITQKIEPPESIDKNIFKMTEAEREAEGIRCLPQNLRESNKALMEDKLLCDVLGEHVVSQIQRLADLEWSDFSRSITDWEIKRYLATY
;
A
#
# COMPACT_ATOMS: atom_id res chain seq x y z
N MET A 1 12.10 -46.39 35.09
CA MET A 1 11.31 -46.03 36.31
C MET A 1 11.89 -44.77 36.90
N PRO A 2 11.10 -43.83 37.43
CA PRO A 2 9.78 -43.38 36.97
C PRO A 2 9.70 -41.87 36.73
N GLN A 3 8.64 -41.54 36.02
CA GLN A 3 7.93 -40.25 36.01
C GLN A 3 7.82 -39.51 37.34
N LYS A 4 7.81 -38.17 37.28
CA LYS A 4 6.81 -37.31 37.95
C LYS A 4 6.95 -35.87 37.48
N GLN A 5 5.93 -35.38 36.75
CA GLN A 5 5.07 -34.20 36.99
C GLN A 5 5.74 -32.91 37.45
N LYS A 6 5.60 -31.88 36.66
CA LYS A 6 5.13 -30.54 37.13
C LYS A 6 4.29 -29.90 36.05
N GLU A 7 3.01 -29.87 36.32
CA GLU A 7 2.00 -29.01 35.72
C GLU A 7 2.11 -27.60 36.25
N ALA A 8 1.53 -26.69 35.41
CA ALA A 8 0.89 -25.44 35.75
C ALA A 8 1.78 -24.22 36.08
N TYR A 9 1.74 -23.26 35.17
CA TYR A 9 1.11 -21.94 35.39
C TYR A 9 0.98 -21.22 34.05
N TYR A 10 -0.15 -21.41 33.39
CA TYR A 10 -0.68 -20.47 32.44
C TYR A 10 -1.64 -19.54 33.19
N SER A 11 -1.26 -18.31 33.43
CA SER A 11 -2.20 -17.26 33.82
C SER A 11 -2.59 -16.47 32.58
N ASP A 12 -3.81 -16.69 32.20
CA ASP A 12 -4.60 -15.97 31.21
C ASP A 12 -4.73 -14.51 31.62
N SER A 13 -4.19 -13.58 30.85
CA SER A 13 -4.57 -12.16 30.93
C SER A 13 -4.81 -11.64 29.51
N ARG A 14 -5.97 -12.08 28.96
CA ARG A 14 -6.61 -11.43 27.80
C ARG A 14 -7.27 -10.16 28.30
N THR A 15 -6.72 -9.02 27.95
CA THR A 15 -7.51 -7.81 27.80
C THR A 15 -7.53 -7.45 26.33
N PRO A 16 -8.68 -7.49 25.66
CA PRO A 16 -8.80 -7.02 24.28
C PRO A 16 -8.80 -5.49 24.32
N PHE A 17 -7.87 -4.87 23.60
CA PHE A 17 -7.98 -3.46 23.22
C PHE A 17 -9.19 -3.31 22.29
N PRO A 18 -10.04 -2.31 22.49
CA PRO A 18 -11.24 -2.17 21.67
C PRO A 18 -10.90 -1.57 20.30
N GLU A 19 -10.89 -2.39 19.26
CA GLU A 19 -10.93 -1.97 17.85
C GLU A 19 -12.24 -1.19 17.48
N TYR A 20 -13.14 -1.02 18.43
CA TYR A 20 -14.48 -0.48 18.17
C TYR A 20 -14.61 1.04 18.20
N ALA A 21 -13.57 1.78 18.58
CA ALA A 21 -13.69 3.24 18.70
C ALA A 21 -13.78 3.96 17.34
N PHE A 22 -13.25 3.37 16.27
CA PHE A 22 -13.21 4.01 14.95
C PHE A 22 -14.52 3.84 14.16
N THR A 23 -15.19 2.72 14.31
CA THR A 23 -16.46 2.44 13.61
C THR A 23 -17.63 3.23 14.18
N LEU A 24 -17.53 3.63 15.47
CA LEU A 24 -18.58 4.47 16.10
C LEU A 24 -18.50 5.95 15.64
N PHE A 25 -17.36 6.41 15.16
CA PHE A 25 -17.17 7.81 14.76
C PHE A 25 -17.91 8.17 13.46
N LEU A 26 -17.96 7.25 12.49
CA LEU A 26 -18.61 7.47 11.21
C LEU A 26 -20.13 7.21 11.22
N SER A 27 -20.62 6.33 12.11
CA SER A 27 -22.05 6.03 12.17
C SER A 27 -22.90 7.04 12.94
N LEU A 28 -22.29 7.98 13.66
CA LEU A 28 -23.01 8.98 14.47
C LEU A 28 -23.29 10.29 13.74
N GLU A 29 -22.59 10.61 12.64
CA GLU A 29 -22.88 11.84 11.88
C GLU A 29 -24.12 11.75 10.99
N GLU A 30 -24.49 10.57 10.49
CA GLU A 30 -25.62 10.43 9.53
C GLU A 30 -26.98 10.08 10.14
N GLN A 31 -27.06 9.73 11.42
CA GLN A 31 -28.34 9.31 12.03
C GLN A 31 -29.18 10.46 12.65
N PHE A 32 -28.74 11.72 12.60
CA PHE A 32 -29.43 12.81 13.29
C PHE A 32 -29.62 14.09 12.47
N PHE A 33 -30.18 14.04 11.28
CA PHE A 33 -30.77 15.20 10.66
C PHE A 33 -32.18 14.92 10.08
N PRO A 34 -33.25 15.12 10.88
CA PRO A 34 -34.48 15.63 10.30
C PRO A 34 -34.50 17.16 10.52
N VAL A 35 -34.59 17.88 9.41
CA VAL A 35 -34.90 19.31 9.42
C VAL A 35 -36.25 19.52 10.14
N CYS A 36 -36.22 20.14 11.32
CA CYS A 36 -37.39 20.83 11.83
C CYS A 36 -36.92 22.01 12.69
N SER A 37 -37.30 23.18 12.26
CA SER A 37 -37.05 24.47 12.90
C SER A 37 -37.85 24.62 14.23
N THR A 38 -37.28 25.43 15.13
CA THR A 38 -37.83 26.07 16.34
C THR A 38 -37.69 25.28 17.62
N ALA A 39 -36.73 25.69 18.40
CA ALA A 39 -36.63 25.96 19.82
C ALA A 39 -35.23 25.68 20.40
N GLY A 40 -34.63 26.71 20.95
CA GLY A 40 -33.51 26.81 21.91
C GLY A 40 -32.49 25.65 21.99
N ASP A 41 -31.38 25.84 21.35
CA ASP A 41 -30.35 24.86 21.02
C ASP A 41 -29.38 24.56 22.19
N LYS A 42 -29.83 23.79 23.18
CA LYS A 42 -28.92 23.23 24.21
C LYS A 42 -28.23 21.94 23.81
N ARG A 43 -28.68 21.24 22.78
CA ARG A 43 -28.09 19.95 22.37
C ARG A 43 -26.82 20.09 21.53
N LEU A 44 -26.71 21.11 20.69
CA LEU A 44 -25.50 21.39 19.92
C LEU A 44 -24.32 21.84 20.82
N TYR A 45 -24.59 22.58 21.91
CA TYR A 45 -23.55 22.94 22.88
C TYR A 45 -22.99 21.71 23.62
N PHE A 46 -23.85 20.78 24.06
CA PHE A 46 -23.40 19.55 24.73
C PHE A 46 -22.57 18.63 23.82
N HIS A 47 -22.88 18.56 22.52
CA HIS A 47 -22.13 17.75 21.57
C HIS A 47 -20.76 18.36 21.25
N GLY A 48 -20.69 19.67 21.06
CA GLY A 48 -19.43 20.38 20.82
C GLY A 48 -18.49 20.34 22.04
N GLU A 49 -18.99 20.48 23.26
CA GLU A 49 -18.18 20.36 24.48
C GLU A 49 -17.67 18.91 24.68
N TYR A 50 -18.50 17.89 24.43
CA TYR A 50 -18.12 16.50 24.57
C TYR A 50 -17.05 16.11 23.56
N MET A 51 -17.19 16.51 22.30
CA MET A 51 -16.19 16.29 21.25
C MET A 51 -14.88 17.03 21.53
N SER A 52 -14.95 18.28 22.00
CA SER A 52 -13.77 19.05 22.39
C SER A 52 -13.02 18.39 23.54
N THR A 53 -13.74 17.85 24.53
CA THR A 53 -13.14 17.15 25.68
C THR A 53 -12.46 15.84 25.24
N MET A 54 -13.09 15.05 24.35
CA MET A 54 -12.49 13.82 23.85
C MET A 54 -11.19 14.07 23.06
N VAL A 55 -11.16 15.09 22.22
CA VAL A 55 -9.96 15.50 21.46
C VAL A 55 -8.86 15.97 22.41
N SER A 56 -9.20 16.73 23.45
CA SER A 56 -8.24 17.16 24.50
C SER A 56 -7.63 15.96 25.22
N ASP A 57 -8.46 15.00 25.65
CA ASP A 57 -8.01 13.79 26.35
C ASP A 57 -7.10 12.90 25.49
N GLU A 58 -7.29 12.89 24.17
CA GLU A 58 -6.44 12.16 23.25
C GLU A 58 -5.08 12.84 23.07
N ILE A 59 -5.06 14.16 22.94
CA ILE A 59 -3.82 14.95 22.87
C ILE A 59 -3.02 14.74 24.15
N ASP A 60 -3.64 14.85 25.32
CA ASP A 60 -2.99 14.67 26.63
C ASP A 60 -2.36 13.27 26.76
N ARG A 61 -3.07 12.23 26.28
CA ARG A 61 -2.53 10.86 26.23
C ARG A 61 -1.29 10.74 25.34
N VAL A 62 -1.31 11.38 24.18
CA VAL A 62 -0.15 11.38 23.26
C VAL A 62 1.03 12.12 23.89
N LEU A 63 0.80 13.28 24.53
CA LEU A 63 1.85 14.05 25.18
C LEU A 63 2.49 13.27 26.34
N ALA A 64 1.67 12.60 27.15
CA ALA A 64 2.16 11.73 28.22
C ALA A 64 3.03 10.56 27.68
N ARG A 65 2.62 9.93 26.57
CA ARG A 65 3.42 8.89 25.93
C ARG A 65 4.75 9.40 25.41
N LEU A 66 4.80 10.59 24.82
CA LEU A 66 6.05 11.21 24.37
C LEU A 66 7.07 11.39 25.51
N GLU A 67 6.59 11.74 26.72
CA GLU A 67 7.43 11.87 27.91
C GLU A 67 7.89 10.49 28.41
N GLU A 68 6.99 9.52 28.52
CA GLU A 68 7.29 8.14 28.94
C GLU A 68 8.32 7.50 27.99
N ASP A 69 8.11 7.63 26.67
CA ASP A 69 8.99 7.14 25.64
C ASP A 69 10.30 7.94 25.53
N LYS A 70 10.45 9.05 26.26
CA LYS A 70 11.63 9.95 26.24
C LYS A 70 11.99 10.46 24.84
N VAL A 71 10.99 10.76 24.05
CA VAL A 71 11.13 11.24 22.67
C VAL A 71 11.74 12.65 22.66
N ARG A 72 12.71 12.90 21.78
CA ARG A 72 13.39 14.18 21.60
C ARG A 72 12.95 14.93 20.34
N SER A 73 12.60 14.19 19.30
CA SER A 73 12.17 14.74 18.04
C SER A 73 11.03 13.91 17.46
N VAL A 74 10.12 14.56 16.76
CA VAL A 74 8.97 13.93 16.13
C VAL A 74 8.98 14.23 14.62
N LEU A 75 8.84 13.20 13.81
CA LEU A 75 8.71 13.30 12.36
C LEU A 75 7.23 13.39 12.00
N LEU A 76 6.84 14.47 11.38
CA LEU A 76 5.52 14.63 10.75
C LEU A 76 5.64 14.08 9.33
N GLN A 77 5.26 12.83 9.14
CA GLN A 77 5.42 12.10 7.88
C GLN A 77 4.17 12.21 7.01
N PHE A 78 4.35 12.36 5.72
CA PHE A 78 3.30 12.28 4.70
C PHE A 78 3.88 11.66 3.42
N SER A 79 3.06 11.38 2.43
CA SER A 79 3.51 10.76 1.18
C SER A 79 3.31 11.70 0.00
N ASP A 80 4.27 11.75 -0.93
CA ASP A 80 4.07 12.39 -2.23
C ASP A 80 3.29 11.49 -3.21
N LEU A 81 3.02 11.97 -4.42
CA LEU A 81 2.27 11.22 -5.43
C LEU A 81 2.98 9.94 -5.90
N GLU A 82 4.30 9.87 -5.78
CA GLU A 82 5.08 8.68 -6.11
C GLU A 82 5.16 7.67 -4.95
N GLY A 83 4.46 7.91 -3.83
CA GLY A 83 4.50 7.04 -2.65
C GLY A 83 5.80 7.12 -1.85
N LYS A 84 6.59 8.18 -2.04
CA LYS A 84 7.81 8.42 -1.28
C LYS A 84 7.49 9.15 0.02
N PRO A 85 7.96 8.66 1.19
CA PRO A 85 7.75 9.36 2.45
C PRO A 85 8.53 10.68 2.47
N LYS A 86 7.84 11.73 2.90
CA LYS A 86 8.38 13.04 3.23
C LYS A 86 8.18 13.29 4.72
N ASN A 87 8.95 14.18 5.31
CA ASN A 87 8.72 14.58 6.70
C ASN A 87 9.18 16.00 7.00
N VAL A 88 8.55 16.56 8.02
CA VAL A 88 9.03 17.74 8.74
C VAL A 88 9.38 17.28 10.16
N ALA A 89 10.60 17.48 10.60
CA ALA A 89 11.01 17.16 11.98
C ALA A 89 10.73 18.34 12.92
N ILE A 90 10.05 18.07 14.02
CA ILE A 90 9.79 19.06 15.06
C ILE A 90 10.33 18.61 16.42
N PRO A 91 10.79 19.52 17.29
CA PRO A 91 11.09 19.18 18.66
C PRO A 91 9.82 18.84 19.43
N THR A 92 9.92 17.98 20.44
CA THR A 92 8.76 17.52 21.24
C THR A 92 7.89 18.68 21.79
N LYS A 93 8.50 19.81 22.12
CA LYS A 93 7.80 21.02 22.61
C LYS A 93 6.80 21.62 21.60
N GLN A 94 6.89 21.26 20.32
CA GLN A 94 5.99 21.76 19.26
C GLN A 94 4.85 20.76 18.95
N VAL A 95 4.83 19.59 19.59
CA VAL A 95 3.86 18.54 19.26
C VAL A 95 2.44 18.95 19.62
N GLU A 96 2.22 19.57 20.79
CA GLU A 96 0.90 20.07 21.17
C GLU A 96 0.35 21.07 20.14
N LYS A 97 1.19 22.01 19.67
CA LYS A 97 0.82 22.93 18.58
C LYS A 97 0.50 22.18 17.29
N ALA A 98 1.29 21.14 16.96
CA ALA A 98 1.07 20.34 15.76
C ALA A 98 -0.26 19.59 15.82
N LEU A 99 -0.62 19.04 16.98
CA LEU A 99 -1.87 18.31 17.20
C LEU A 99 -3.11 19.22 17.21
N THR A 100 -2.99 20.45 17.71
CA THR A 100 -4.10 21.39 17.80
C THR A 100 -4.30 22.22 16.55
N GLY A 101 -3.23 22.72 15.92
CA GLY A 101 -3.30 23.66 14.78
C GLY A 101 -2.62 23.20 13.51
N GLY A 102 -1.86 22.12 13.57
CA GLY A 102 -1.02 21.66 12.46
C GLY A 102 0.28 22.46 12.33
N ILE A 103 1.12 22.03 11.39
CA ILE A 103 2.40 22.67 11.04
C ILE A 103 2.39 23.03 9.57
N SER A 104 2.62 24.30 9.25
CA SER A 104 2.71 24.77 7.87
C SER A 104 4.00 24.30 7.20
N PHE A 105 3.92 24.02 5.91
CA PHE A 105 5.06 23.67 5.06
C PHE A 105 4.82 24.13 3.63
N ASP A 106 5.90 24.27 2.85
CA ASP A 106 5.84 24.57 1.42
C ASP A 106 5.66 23.29 0.59
N GLY A 107 4.46 23.06 0.08
CA GLY A 107 4.14 21.92 -0.79
C GLY A 107 4.62 22.09 -2.23
N SER A 108 4.89 23.32 -2.70
CA SER A 108 5.29 23.58 -4.09
C SER A 108 6.68 23.03 -4.43
N SER A 109 7.53 22.89 -3.43
CA SER A 109 8.87 22.29 -3.58
C SER A 109 8.85 20.77 -3.75
N ILE A 110 7.67 20.13 -3.61
CA ILE A 110 7.49 18.68 -3.78
C ILE A 110 6.95 18.43 -5.18
N GLN A 111 7.71 17.67 -5.98
CA GLN A 111 7.39 17.42 -7.38
C GLN A 111 5.99 16.77 -7.53
N GLY A 112 5.13 17.45 -8.30
CA GLY A 112 3.78 16.94 -8.60
C GLY A 112 2.78 17.09 -7.47
N PHE A 113 3.16 17.67 -6.31
CA PHE A 113 2.30 17.70 -5.13
C PHE A 113 1.37 18.92 -5.13
N ALA A 114 1.89 20.15 -5.06
CA ALA A 114 1.09 21.36 -5.06
C ALA A 114 1.44 22.29 -6.23
N ARG A 115 0.54 23.23 -6.53
CA ARG A 115 0.82 24.33 -7.47
C ARG A 115 1.57 25.44 -6.74
N LEU A 116 2.28 26.28 -7.50
CA LEU A 116 3.04 27.39 -6.92
C LEU A 116 2.14 28.41 -6.22
N GLU A 117 0.92 28.59 -6.73
CA GLU A 117 -0.09 29.52 -6.21
C GLU A 117 -0.76 28.99 -4.92
N GLU A 118 -0.61 27.69 -4.62
CA GLU A 118 -1.17 27.02 -3.45
C GLU A 118 -0.05 26.36 -2.64
N SER A 119 1.10 27.05 -2.53
CA SER A 119 2.31 26.48 -1.94
C SER A 119 2.20 26.18 -0.45
N ASP A 120 1.53 27.06 0.30
CA ASP A 120 1.40 26.93 1.75
C ASP A 120 0.35 25.89 2.12
N MET A 121 0.78 24.83 2.81
CA MET A 121 -0.07 23.74 3.26
C MET A 121 0.15 23.47 4.75
N VAL A 122 -0.74 22.66 5.34
CA VAL A 122 -0.72 22.34 6.76
C VAL A 122 -0.71 20.83 6.95
N LEU A 123 0.29 20.32 7.68
CA LEU A 123 0.33 18.94 8.17
C LEU A 123 -0.44 18.84 9.47
N ARG A 124 -1.44 17.97 9.53
CA ARG A 124 -2.15 17.62 10.76
C ARG A 124 -1.84 16.16 11.11
N PRO A 125 -1.17 15.92 12.25
CA PRO A 125 -0.83 14.57 12.69
C PRO A 125 -2.09 13.75 12.98
N GLU A 126 -2.09 12.48 12.54
CA GLU A 126 -3.08 11.49 12.94
C GLU A 126 -2.60 10.80 14.22
N THR A 127 -3.28 11.04 15.34
CA THR A 127 -2.85 10.60 16.68
C THR A 127 -2.71 9.09 16.81
N SER A 128 -3.59 8.33 16.14
CA SER A 128 -3.57 6.88 16.12
C SER A 128 -2.32 6.27 15.44
N THR A 129 -1.58 7.09 14.67
CA THR A 129 -0.36 6.67 13.96
C THR A 129 0.93 6.96 14.73
N TYR A 130 0.85 7.44 15.98
CA TYR A 130 2.01 7.64 16.83
C TYR A 130 2.82 6.36 16.97
N GLN A 131 4.12 6.43 16.63
CA GLN A 131 5.05 5.34 16.79
C GLN A 131 6.46 5.86 17.09
N VAL A 132 7.12 5.26 18.08
CA VAL A 132 8.57 5.42 18.26
C VAL A 132 9.27 4.68 17.13
N ILE A 133 10.34 5.28 16.58
CA ILE A 133 11.17 4.64 15.56
C ILE A 133 12.23 3.78 16.29
N PRO A 134 12.09 2.44 16.27
CA PRO A 134 12.91 1.57 17.13
C PRO A 134 14.41 1.62 16.80
N TRP A 135 14.75 1.86 15.56
CA TRP A 135 16.16 1.98 15.10
C TRP A 135 16.76 3.37 15.30
N SER A 136 16.06 4.29 15.98
CA SER A 136 16.63 5.57 16.40
C SER A 136 17.65 5.37 17.52
N ASP A 137 18.53 6.36 17.73
CA ASP A 137 19.51 6.33 18.81
C ASP A 137 18.80 6.28 20.18
N ALA A 138 19.27 5.44 21.08
CA ALA A 138 18.68 5.28 22.41
C ALA A 138 18.74 6.57 23.25
N ASP A 139 19.78 7.40 23.04
CA ASP A 139 19.94 8.68 23.72
C ASP A 139 19.22 9.83 23.01
N TYR A 140 18.79 9.61 21.75
CA TYR A 140 18.02 10.55 20.94
C TYR A 140 16.85 9.86 20.26
N ARG A 141 15.86 9.46 21.07
CA ARG A 141 14.67 8.78 20.55
C ARG A 141 13.85 9.68 19.64
N VAL A 142 13.47 9.11 18.50
CA VAL A 142 12.63 9.76 17.50
C VAL A 142 11.31 9.02 17.41
N ALA A 143 10.19 9.76 17.42
CA ALA A 143 8.87 9.23 17.10
C ALA A 143 8.37 9.82 15.77
N ARG A 144 7.29 9.27 15.26
CA ARG A 144 6.63 9.80 14.10
C ARG A 144 5.11 9.84 14.28
N PHE A 145 4.47 10.73 13.52
CA PHE A 145 3.07 10.65 13.12
C PHE A 145 2.98 10.57 11.61
N ILE A 146 1.97 9.88 11.10
CA ILE A 146 1.53 10.08 9.72
C ILE A 146 0.54 11.23 9.74
N CYS A 147 0.70 12.15 8.80
CA CYS A 147 -0.08 13.37 8.72
C CYS A 147 -1.04 13.33 7.55
N ASN A 148 -2.18 13.94 7.74
CA ASN A 148 -3.08 14.36 6.67
C ASN A 148 -2.67 15.76 6.22
N VAL A 149 -2.82 16.05 4.93
CA VAL A 149 -2.47 17.35 4.36
C VAL A 149 -3.73 18.19 4.15
N TYR A 150 -3.65 19.45 4.58
CA TYR A 150 -4.74 20.42 4.47
C TYR A 150 -4.26 21.69 3.79
N THR A 151 -5.20 22.40 3.18
CA THR A 151 -4.99 23.77 2.70
C THR A 151 -4.90 24.73 3.89
N THR A 152 -4.43 25.94 3.67
CA THR A 152 -4.43 27.02 4.69
C THR A 152 -5.83 27.45 5.11
N HIS A 153 -6.86 27.12 4.33
CA HIS A 153 -8.27 27.35 4.66
C HIS A 153 -8.87 26.25 5.56
N GLY A 154 -8.10 25.21 5.86
CA GLY A 154 -8.53 24.12 6.74
C GLY A 154 -9.27 23.00 6.05
N GLU A 155 -9.32 23.00 4.71
CA GLU A 155 -9.91 21.95 3.90
C GLU A 155 -8.88 20.86 3.60
N PRO A 156 -9.27 19.56 3.53
CA PRO A 156 -8.39 18.50 3.08
C PRO A 156 -7.82 18.81 1.70
N PHE A 157 -6.52 18.56 1.51
CA PHE A 157 -5.91 18.73 0.20
C PHE A 157 -6.26 17.52 -0.69
N THR A 158 -6.98 17.77 -1.78
CA THR A 158 -7.45 16.74 -2.70
C THR A 158 -6.33 16.04 -3.49
N GLY A 159 -5.12 16.59 -3.44
CA GLY A 159 -3.91 15.97 -4.00
C GLY A 159 -3.16 15.07 -3.01
N ASP A 160 -3.61 14.96 -1.75
CA ASP A 160 -3.02 14.05 -0.77
C ASP A 160 -3.46 12.60 -1.07
N PRO A 161 -2.51 11.70 -1.43
CA PRO A 161 -2.85 10.30 -1.70
C PRO A 161 -3.58 9.60 -0.55
N ARG A 162 -3.22 9.93 0.70
CA ARG A 162 -3.84 9.36 1.88
C ARG A 162 -5.31 9.80 2.02
N TYR A 163 -5.61 11.05 1.68
CA TYR A 163 -6.98 11.57 1.63
C TYR A 163 -7.81 10.86 0.57
N ILE A 164 -7.27 10.65 -0.65
CA ILE A 164 -7.98 9.97 -1.74
C ILE A 164 -8.41 8.55 -1.32
N LEU A 165 -7.51 7.79 -0.69
CA LEU A 165 -7.87 6.45 -0.19
C LEU A 165 -8.95 6.52 0.88
N ARG A 166 -8.82 7.44 1.84
CA ARG A 166 -9.81 7.62 2.92
C ARG A 166 -11.19 7.93 2.34
N GLU A 167 -11.27 8.85 1.38
CA GLU A 167 -12.53 9.20 0.72
C GLU A 167 -13.20 7.98 0.05
N GLN A 168 -12.44 7.12 -0.62
CA GLN A 168 -12.99 5.90 -1.22
C GLN A 168 -13.44 4.89 -0.16
N MET A 169 -12.71 4.77 0.95
CA MET A 169 -13.12 3.93 2.07
C MET A 169 -14.41 4.44 2.74
N GLU A 170 -14.57 5.76 2.87
CA GLU A 170 -15.80 6.39 3.38
C GLU A 170 -16.99 6.11 2.45
N LYS A 171 -16.80 6.20 1.12
CA LYS A 171 -17.83 5.82 0.13
C LYS A 171 -18.23 4.35 0.24
N ALA A 172 -17.28 3.44 0.44
CA ALA A 172 -17.55 2.03 0.65
C ALA A 172 -18.27 1.79 1.99
N ALA A 173 -17.86 2.48 3.05
CA ALA A 173 -18.47 2.41 4.38
C ALA A 173 -19.93 2.88 4.37
N ALA A 174 -20.28 3.91 3.58
CA ALA A 174 -21.66 4.35 3.39
C ALA A 174 -22.56 3.26 2.78
N LEU A 175 -21.98 2.28 2.08
CA LEU A 175 -22.67 1.08 1.56
C LEU A 175 -22.58 -0.12 2.53
N GLY A 176 -21.96 0.06 3.70
CA GLY A 176 -21.78 -0.94 4.73
C GLY A 176 -20.54 -1.81 4.57
N TYR A 177 -19.60 -1.48 3.66
CA TYR A 177 -18.42 -2.28 3.41
C TYR A 177 -17.16 -1.69 4.06
N THR A 178 -16.34 -2.57 4.65
CA THR A 178 -14.97 -2.26 5.07
C THR A 178 -13.98 -2.95 4.14
N PHE A 179 -13.04 -2.21 3.58
CA PHE A 179 -12.04 -2.72 2.66
C PHE A 179 -10.77 -3.12 3.40
N ASN A 180 -10.41 -4.38 3.33
CA ASN A 180 -9.18 -4.94 3.88
C ASN A 180 -8.22 -5.33 2.76
N VAL A 181 -6.94 -5.08 3.00
CA VAL A 181 -5.85 -5.47 2.09
C VAL A 181 -4.70 -6.14 2.85
N GLY A 182 -4.00 -7.05 2.17
CA GLY A 182 -2.76 -7.69 2.63
C GLY A 182 -1.76 -7.66 1.49
N PRO A 183 -0.86 -6.66 1.46
CA PRO A 183 0.21 -6.59 0.46
C PRO A 183 1.36 -7.53 0.82
N GLU A 184 1.90 -8.22 -0.18
CA GLU A 184 3.11 -9.04 -0.13
C GLU A 184 4.28 -8.20 -0.68
N MET A 185 5.33 -7.99 0.14
CA MET A 185 6.36 -7.00 -0.16
C MET A 185 7.67 -7.66 -0.58
N GLU A 186 7.94 -7.70 -1.88
CA GLU A 186 9.21 -8.19 -2.43
C GLU A 186 10.23 -7.07 -2.62
N PHE A 187 11.50 -7.37 -2.37
CA PHE A 187 12.61 -6.42 -2.53
C PHE A 187 13.95 -7.13 -2.74
N PHE A 188 14.93 -6.41 -3.29
CA PHE A 188 16.30 -6.91 -3.43
C PHE A 188 17.25 -6.27 -2.43
N LEU A 189 18.24 -7.05 -1.98
CA LEU A 189 19.38 -6.59 -1.20
C LEU A 189 20.66 -6.69 -2.04
N PHE A 190 21.28 -5.55 -2.33
CA PHE A 190 22.52 -5.48 -3.08
C PHE A 190 23.71 -5.03 -2.22
N ARG A 191 24.90 -5.44 -2.61
CA ARG A 191 26.14 -4.89 -2.02
C ARG A 191 26.33 -3.44 -2.44
N GLN A 192 26.89 -2.64 -1.56
CA GLN A 192 27.35 -1.30 -1.88
C GLN A 192 28.79 -1.35 -2.43
N ASP A 193 29.20 -0.30 -3.15
CA ASP A 193 30.60 -0.11 -3.51
C ASP A 193 31.43 0.40 -2.29
N GLU A 194 32.72 0.56 -2.49
CA GLU A 194 33.65 1.05 -1.45
C GLU A 194 33.33 2.46 -0.93
N PHE A 195 32.47 3.21 -1.63
CA PHE A 195 32.00 4.55 -1.25
C PHE A 195 30.60 4.53 -0.64
N GLY A 196 30.02 3.36 -0.41
CA GLY A 196 28.64 3.20 0.10
C GLY A 196 27.55 3.49 -0.93
N ARG A 197 27.85 3.47 -2.23
CA ARG A 197 26.90 3.73 -3.30
C ARG A 197 26.15 2.44 -3.69
N PRO A 198 24.88 2.56 -4.09
CA PRO A 198 24.13 1.42 -4.60
C PRO A 198 24.79 0.77 -5.82
N THR A 199 24.84 -0.56 -5.85
CA THR A 199 25.24 -1.36 -7.01
C THR A 199 24.18 -2.39 -7.34
N VAL A 200 24.34 -3.12 -8.45
CA VAL A 200 23.55 -4.33 -8.78
C VAL A 200 24.31 -5.61 -8.42
N ASN A 201 25.33 -5.52 -7.57
CA ASN A 201 26.10 -6.68 -7.14
C ASN A 201 25.30 -7.49 -6.12
N LEU A 202 24.99 -8.72 -6.49
CA LEU A 202 24.26 -9.66 -5.66
C LEU A 202 25.04 -9.93 -4.36
N GLN A 203 24.32 -10.07 -3.25
CA GLN A 203 24.93 -10.50 -2.01
C GLN A 203 24.98 -12.03 -1.87
N ASP A 204 24.10 -12.75 -2.59
CA ASP A 204 23.97 -14.20 -2.57
C ASP A 204 23.59 -14.76 -3.93
N HIS A 205 23.50 -16.09 -3.99
CA HIS A 205 23.01 -16.87 -5.13
C HIS A 205 21.92 -17.85 -4.67
N GLY A 206 21.24 -17.53 -3.57
CA GLY A 206 20.12 -18.28 -3.03
C GLY A 206 18.91 -18.34 -3.96
N GLY A 207 17.98 -19.19 -3.63
CA GLY A 207 16.71 -19.38 -4.29
C GLY A 207 15.57 -19.51 -3.29
N TYR A 208 14.40 -19.88 -3.78
CA TYR A 208 13.17 -19.91 -3.00
C TYR A 208 13.29 -20.76 -1.72
N PHE A 209 13.04 -20.14 -0.57
CA PHE A 209 13.13 -20.73 0.77
C PHE A 209 14.52 -21.20 1.22
N ASP A 210 15.58 -20.78 0.53
CA ASP A 210 16.93 -21.02 1.02
C ASP A 210 17.15 -20.32 2.38
N GLN A 211 18.06 -20.88 3.15
CA GLN A 211 18.40 -20.42 4.49
C GLN A 211 19.90 -20.18 4.63
N THR A 212 20.32 -19.58 5.74
CA THR A 212 21.74 -19.42 6.09
C THR A 212 22.46 -20.80 6.09
N PRO A 213 23.66 -20.93 5.48
CA PRO A 213 24.55 -19.84 5.00
C PRO A 213 24.34 -19.39 3.56
N THR A 214 23.45 -20.03 2.80
CA THR A 214 23.19 -19.67 1.40
C THR A 214 22.48 -18.32 1.27
N ASP A 215 21.66 -17.98 2.26
CA ASP A 215 20.94 -16.71 2.37
C ASP A 215 21.49 -15.84 3.51
N PRO A 216 22.52 -15.01 3.28
CA PRO A 216 23.02 -14.05 4.25
C PRO A 216 22.08 -12.85 4.47
N GLY A 217 21.05 -12.67 3.65
CA GLY A 217 20.01 -11.64 3.81
C GLY A 217 19.04 -11.89 4.95
N GLU A 218 19.04 -13.11 5.52
CA GLU A 218 18.25 -13.48 6.70
C GLU A 218 18.46 -12.51 7.88
N ASP A 219 19.67 -12.01 8.07
CA ASP A 219 19.98 -11.05 9.15
C ASP A 219 19.22 -9.72 8.98
N VAL A 220 19.11 -9.20 7.75
CA VAL A 220 18.34 -7.98 7.46
C VAL A 220 16.85 -8.23 7.65
N ARG A 221 16.35 -9.38 7.19
CA ARG A 221 14.93 -9.73 7.37
C ARG A 221 14.59 -9.88 8.86
N ARG A 222 15.46 -10.51 9.65
CA ARG A 222 15.27 -10.66 11.10
C ARG A 222 15.24 -9.30 11.81
N ASP A 223 16.13 -8.38 11.45
CA ASP A 223 16.11 -7.02 11.98
C ASP A 223 14.80 -6.31 11.60
N LEU A 224 14.36 -6.43 10.33
CA LEU A 224 13.08 -5.88 9.86
C LEU A 224 11.90 -6.45 10.64
N VAL A 225 11.80 -7.77 10.76
CA VAL A 225 10.73 -8.43 11.51
C VAL A 225 10.68 -7.93 12.95
N THR A 226 11.83 -7.85 13.61
CA THR A 226 11.92 -7.39 15.01
C THR A 226 11.46 -5.95 15.15
N GLN A 227 12.07 -5.05 14.38
CA GLN A 227 11.81 -3.60 14.50
C GLN A 227 10.40 -3.21 14.05
N LEU A 228 9.87 -3.86 13.01
CA LEU A 228 8.51 -3.61 12.53
C LEU A 228 7.46 -4.18 13.50
N SER A 229 7.75 -5.31 14.16
CA SER A 229 6.86 -5.84 15.20
C SER A 229 6.72 -4.86 16.39
N GLU A 230 7.82 -4.19 16.78
CA GLU A 230 7.77 -3.10 17.78
C GLU A 230 6.93 -1.91 17.32
N MET A 231 6.80 -1.69 16.01
CA MET A 231 5.91 -0.70 15.41
C MET A 231 4.49 -1.19 15.14
N GLY A 232 4.09 -2.35 15.71
CA GLY A 232 2.73 -2.88 15.58
C GLY A 232 2.43 -3.56 14.24
N PHE A 233 3.46 -4.02 13.52
CA PHE A 233 3.24 -4.92 12.40
C PHE A 233 3.05 -6.35 12.90
N ASN A 234 2.03 -7.01 12.41
CA ASN A 234 1.87 -8.44 12.58
C ASN A 234 2.49 -9.13 11.36
N ILE A 235 3.73 -9.56 11.50
CA ILE A 235 4.44 -10.27 10.43
C ILE A 235 3.90 -11.69 10.34
N GLU A 236 3.57 -12.13 9.13
CA GLU A 236 3.03 -13.46 8.82
C GLU A 236 4.11 -14.41 8.31
N ALA A 237 4.92 -13.94 7.36
CA ALA A 237 6.02 -14.70 6.78
C ALA A 237 7.23 -13.83 6.44
N SER A 238 8.40 -14.46 6.31
CA SER A 238 9.64 -13.83 5.88
C SER A 238 10.54 -14.89 5.27
N HIS A 239 10.89 -14.76 4.00
CA HIS A 239 11.70 -15.78 3.30
C HIS A 239 12.56 -15.17 2.19
N HIS A 240 13.51 -16.00 1.70
CA HIS A 240 14.23 -15.74 0.47
C HIS A 240 13.33 -16.05 -0.72
N GLU A 241 13.31 -15.17 -1.71
CA GLU A 241 12.53 -15.31 -2.93
C GLU A 241 13.28 -16.11 -4.03
N VAL A 242 12.61 -16.30 -5.20
CA VAL A 242 13.13 -17.12 -6.29
C VAL A 242 14.42 -16.55 -6.87
N ALA A 243 14.52 -15.23 -7.03
CA ALA A 243 15.71 -14.62 -7.59
C ALA A 243 16.83 -14.46 -6.55
N PRO A 244 18.10 -14.64 -6.91
CA PRO A 244 19.23 -14.34 -6.03
C PRO A 244 19.14 -12.92 -5.43
N SER A 245 19.41 -12.82 -4.13
CA SER A 245 19.33 -11.56 -3.37
C SER A 245 17.92 -10.94 -3.28
N GLN A 246 16.89 -11.70 -3.60
CA GLN A 246 15.49 -11.29 -3.48
C GLN A 246 14.85 -11.84 -2.21
N HIS A 247 14.08 -11.01 -1.54
CA HIS A 247 13.45 -11.30 -0.26
C HIS A 247 12.01 -10.85 -0.26
N GLU A 248 11.19 -11.52 0.58
CA GLU A 248 9.79 -11.16 0.81
C GLU A 248 9.50 -11.13 2.31
N ILE A 249 8.68 -10.19 2.72
CA ILE A 249 8.11 -10.13 4.08
C ILE A 249 6.64 -9.79 3.97
N ASP A 250 5.82 -10.71 4.48
CA ASP A 250 4.37 -10.59 4.50
C ASP A 250 3.89 -10.18 5.87
N PHE A 251 2.88 -9.35 5.91
CA PHE A 251 2.22 -8.97 7.14
C PHE A 251 0.71 -9.17 7.03
N THR A 252 0.10 -9.57 8.15
CA THR A 252 -1.33 -9.84 8.24
C THR A 252 -2.15 -8.69 7.67
N TYR A 253 -3.17 -9.03 6.91
CA TYR A 253 -4.09 -8.06 6.32
C TYR A 253 -4.77 -7.15 7.37
N GLY A 254 -5.24 -6.00 6.93
CA GLY A 254 -5.96 -5.03 7.76
C GLY A 254 -6.68 -3.98 6.92
N ALA A 255 -7.28 -2.99 7.59
CA ALA A 255 -7.94 -1.87 6.92
C ALA A 255 -6.99 -1.14 5.97
N ALA A 256 -7.45 -0.86 4.76
CA ALA A 256 -6.61 -0.42 3.64
C ALA A 256 -5.76 0.82 3.95
N LEU A 257 -6.28 1.81 4.69
CA LEU A 257 -5.54 3.01 5.06
C LEU A 257 -4.34 2.68 5.96
N SER A 258 -4.56 1.88 7.01
CA SER A 258 -3.49 1.42 7.91
C SER A 258 -2.45 0.58 7.17
N MET A 259 -2.89 -0.25 6.22
CA MET A 259 -1.97 -1.08 5.45
C MET A 259 -1.15 -0.25 4.45
N ALA A 260 -1.72 0.79 3.84
CA ALA A 260 -0.97 1.74 3.03
C ALA A 260 0.09 2.50 3.86
N ASP A 261 -0.27 2.95 5.06
CA ASP A 261 0.66 3.53 6.04
C ASP A 261 1.81 2.57 6.38
N LYS A 262 1.50 1.27 6.55
CA LYS A 262 2.47 0.21 6.81
C LYS A 262 3.40 -0.04 5.60
N VAL A 263 2.89 -0.10 4.37
CA VAL A 263 3.71 -0.27 3.17
C VAL A 263 4.74 0.85 3.02
N VAL A 264 4.35 2.11 3.21
CA VAL A 264 5.28 3.25 3.17
C VAL A 264 6.33 3.14 4.27
N THR A 265 5.91 2.76 5.48
CA THR A 265 6.80 2.55 6.63
C THR A 265 7.78 1.41 6.37
N PHE A 266 7.31 0.28 5.83
CA PHE A 266 8.13 -0.87 5.47
C PHE A 266 9.25 -0.50 4.49
N LYS A 267 8.92 0.22 3.41
CA LYS A 267 9.92 0.67 2.42
C LYS A 267 11.01 1.54 3.06
N PHE A 268 10.63 2.42 3.98
CA PHE A 268 11.57 3.25 4.73
C PHE A 268 12.44 2.41 5.68
N ALA A 269 11.84 1.51 6.46
CA ALA A 269 12.54 0.63 7.38
C ALA A 269 13.55 -0.28 6.66
N ALA A 270 13.12 -0.95 5.57
CA ALA A 270 13.95 -1.86 4.80
C ALA A 270 15.21 -1.17 4.27
N LYS A 271 15.08 0.01 3.68
CA LYS A 271 16.23 0.80 3.20
C LYS A 271 17.15 1.21 4.34
N THR A 272 16.60 1.64 5.48
CA THR A 272 17.39 2.11 6.62
C THR A 272 18.15 0.96 7.31
N LEU A 273 17.48 -0.17 7.53
CA LEU A 273 18.11 -1.30 8.21
C LEU A 273 19.11 -2.04 7.32
N ALA A 274 18.85 -2.15 6.02
CA ALA A 274 19.83 -2.65 5.06
C ALA A 274 21.09 -1.77 5.03
N LEU A 275 20.92 -0.43 5.01
CA LEU A 275 22.03 0.53 5.05
C LEU A 275 22.90 0.34 6.31
N LYS A 276 22.29 0.12 7.48
CA LYS A 276 23.01 -0.17 8.74
C LYS A 276 23.83 -1.46 8.68
N ARG A 277 23.48 -2.38 7.78
CA ARG A 277 24.19 -3.63 7.50
C ARG A 277 25.18 -3.53 6.31
N GLY A 278 25.41 -2.33 5.76
CA GLY A 278 26.26 -2.13 4.59
C GLY A 278 25.68 -2.66 3.29
N LEU A 279 24.36 -2.82 3.23
CA LEU A 279 23.61 -3.27 2.07
C LEU A 279 22.69 -2.18 1.54
N HIS A 280 22.25 -2.34 0.29
CA HIS A 280 21.26 -1.47 -0.33
C HIS A 280 19.98 -2.25 -0.62
N ALA A 281 18.88 -1.89 0.06
CA ALA A 281 17.56 -2.42 -0.25
C ALA A 281 16.92 -1.61 -1.38
N THR A 282 16.47 -2.29 -2.43
CA THR A 282 15.75 -1.66 -3.52
C THR A 282 14.40 -2.34 -3.78
N PHE A 283 13.41 -1.50 -4.07
CA PHE A 283 12.07 -1.88 -4.50
C PHE A 283 11.88 -1.72 -6.01
N MET A 284 12.98 -1.64 -6.77
CA MET A 284 12.96 -1.58 -8.23
C MET A 284 12.32 -2.86 -8.80
N PRO A 285 11.28 -2.77 -9.65
CA PRO A 285 10.53 -3.93 -10.11
C PRO A 285 11.35 -4.95 -10.89
N LYS A 286 12.34 -4.50 -11.67
CA LYS A 286 13.22 -5.35 -12.46
C LYS A 286 14.66 -4.81 -12.44
N PRO A 287 15.42 -5.03 -11.38
CA PRO A 287 16.78 -4.50 -11.28
C PRO A 287 17.79 -5.25 -12.16
N ILE A 288 17.55 -6.54 -12.44
CA ILE A 288 18.47 -7.39 -13.18
C ILE A 288 17.73 -8.09 -14.32
N TYR A 289 18.35 -8.09 -15.51
CA TYR A 289 17.87 -8.84 -16.67
C TYR A 289 18.04 -10.35 -16.45
N GLY A 290 17.04 -11.14 -16.87
CA GLY A 290 17.13 -12.60 -16.92
C GLY A 290 16.76 -13.33 -15.61
N ILE A 291 16.42 -12.62 -14.54
CA ILE A 291 15.90 -13.20 -13.28
C ILE A 291 14.53 -12.62 -12.93
N ASN A 292 13.81 -13.17 -11.96
CA ASN A 292 12.53 -12.63 -11.51
C ASN A 292 12.67 -11.19 -11.00
N GLY A 293 11.59 -10.43 -11.07
CA GLY A 293 11.50 -9.07 -10.54
C GLY A 293 10.62 -9.03 -9.29
N SER A 294 10.58 -7.90 -8.60
CA SER A 294 9.79 -7.72 -7.38
C SER A 294 8.36 -7.27 -7.67
N GLY A 295 7.41 -8.02 -7.13
CA GLY A 295 5.99 -7.68 -7.06
C GLY A 295 5.60 -7.07 -5.70
N MET A 296 4.41 -6.50 -5.68
CA MET A 296 3.64 -6.23 -4.48
C MET A 296 2.23 -6.77 -4.72
N HIS A 297 2.07 -8.08 -4.58
CA HIS A 297 0.75 -8.68 -4.74
C HIS A 297 -0.20 -8.13 -3.69
N VAL A 298 -1.41 -7.78 -4.08
CA VAL A 298 -2.38 -7.18 -3.16
C VAL A 298 -3.55 -8.13 -2.97
N ASN A 299 -3.53 -8.85 -1.85
CA ASN A 299 -4.69 -9.59 -1.39
C ASN A 299 -5.75 -8.61 -0.90
N CYS A 300 -7.00 -8.76 -1.28
CA CYS A 300 -8.07 -7.88 -0.87
C CYS A 300 -9.37 -8.62 -0.60
N SER A 301 -10.15 -8.10 0.33
CA SER A 301 -11.49 -8.59 0.67
C SER A 301 -12.35 -7.45 1.22
N LEU A 302 -13.68 -7.66 1.19
CA LEU A 302 -14.64 -6.76 1.82
C LEU A 302 -15.27 -7.44 3.03
N MET A 303 -15.47 -6.63 4.09
CA MET A 303 -16.19 -7.05 5.29
C MET A 303 -17.48 -6.25 5.40
N LYS A 304 -18.54 -6.91 5.90
CA LYS A 304 -19.80 -6.28 6.26
C LYS A 304 -20.30 -6.92 7.55
N ASP A 305 -20.68 -6.12 8.53
CA ASP A 305 -21.12 -6.58 9.85
C ASP A 305 -20.12 -7.58 10.50
N GLY A 306 -18.82 -7.35 10.31
CA GLY A 306 -17.75 -8.20 10.85
C GLY A 306 -17.55 -9.53 10.11
N GLN A 307 -18.25 -9.77 8.98
CA GLN A 307 -18.12 -10.98 8.18
C GLN A 307 -17.49 -10.71 6.82
N ASN A 308 -16.72 -11.67 6.33
CA ASN A 308 -16.15 -11.61 4.99
C ASN A 308 -17.27 -11.89 3.96
N VAL A 309 -17.62 -10.87 3.17
CA VAL A 309 -18.71 -10.97 2.18
C VAL A 309 -18.28 -11.65 0.88
N PHE A 310 -17.00 -11.96 0.70
CA PHE A 310 -16.55 -12.68 -0.49
C PHE A 310 -16.85 -14.18 -0.45
N PHE A 311 -17.17 -14.73 0.74
CA PHE A 311 -17.43 -16.14 0.92
C PHE A 311 -18.93 -16.45 0.83
N ASP A 312 -19.27 -17.41 -0.01
CA ASP A 312 -20.56 -18.07 -0.04
C ASP A 312 -20.33 -19.58 -0.20
N PRO A 313 -20.73 -20.43 0.79
CA PRO A 313 -20.51 -21.87 0.72
C PRO A 313 -21.23 -22.55 -0.45
N ASP A 314 -22.33 -21.98 -0.92
CA ASP A 314 -23.16 -22.50 -1.99
C ASP A 314 -22.86 -21.86 -3.36
N GLY A 315 -22.06 -20.78 -3.39
CA GLY A 315 -21.65 -20.09 -4.60
C GLY A 315 -20.63 -20.88 -5.43
N GLU A 316 -20.56 -20.57 -6.71
CA GLU A 316 -19.53 -21.15 -7.59
C GLU A 316 -18.13 -20.80 -7.07
N HIS A 317 -17.23 -21.79 -7.01
CA HIS A 317 -15.92 -21.69 -6.36
C HIS A 317 -15.96 -21.26 -4.88
N GLN A 318 -17.13 -21.37 -4.23
CA GLN A 318 -17.42 -20.84 -2.89
C GLN A 318 -17.20 -19.31 -2.79
N LEU A 319 -17.53 -18.61 -3.86
CA LEU A 319 -17.50 -17.15 -3.94
C LEU A 319 -18.94 -16.61 -3.98
N SER A 320 -19.15 -15.51 -3.27
CA SER A 320 -20.39 -14.75 -3.35
C SER A 320 -20.49 -13.97 -4.67
N ASP A 321 -21.67 -13.47 -4.98
CA ASP A 321 -21.87 -12.52 -6.08
C ASP A 321 -21.03 -11.26 -5.88
N ASP A 322 -20.93 -10.73 -4.65
CA ASP A 322 -20.09 -9.56 -4.35
C ASP A 322 -18.63 -9.81 -4.70
N ALA A 323 -18.07 -10.99 -4.39
CA ALA A 323 -16.71 -11.36 -4.78
C ALA A 323 -16.52 -11.42 -6.28
N ARG A 324 -17.46 -12.04 -6.99
CA ARG A 324 -17.44 -12.15 -8.45
C ARG A 324 -17.54 -10.77 -9.11
N TYR A 325 -18.48 -9.96 -8.69
CA TYR A 325 -18.65 -8.60 -9.20
C TYR A 325 -17.43 -7.71 -8.89
N PHE A 326 -16.84 -7.84 -7.71
CA PHE A 326 -15.62 -7.13 -7.36
C PHE A 326 -14.47 -7.48 -8.32
N ILE A 327 -14.27 -8.78 -8.60
CA ILE A 327 -13.30 -9.26 -9.60
C ILE A 327 -13.63 -8.71 -10.98
N GLY A 328 -14.92 -8.72 -11.38
CA GLY A 328 -15.39 -8.15 -12.64
C GLY A 328 -15.05 -6.67 -12.78
N GLY A 329 -15.26 -5.90 -11.71
CA GLY A 329 -14.89 -4.47 -11.65
C GLY A 329 -13.39 -4.26 -11.79
N LEU A 330 -12.57 -5.02 -11.06
CA LEU A 330 -11.12 -4.96 -11.20
C LEU A 330 -10.66 -5.25 -12.63
N LEU A 331 -11.16 -6.33 -13.25
CA LEU A 331 -10.79 -6.70 -14.62
C LEU A 331 -11.21 -5.68 -15.67
N LYS A 332 -12.35 -4.99 -15.45
CA LYS A 332 -12.82 -3.91 -16.34
C LYS A 332 -11.86 -2.74 -16.38
N HIS A 333 -11.31 -2.34 -15.23
CA HIS A 333 -10.49 -1.14 -15.07
C HIS A 333 -8.98 -1.42 -15.02
N VAL A 334 -8.55 -2.69 -15.12
CA VAL A 334 -7.17 -3.09 -14.82
C VAL A 334 -6.12 -2.44 -15.72
N GLU A 335 -6.44 -2.09 -16.95
CA GLU A 335 -5.51 -1.41 -17.85
C GLU A 335 -5.15 0.00 -17.31
N GLY A 336 -6.15 0.75 -16.81
CA GLY A 336 -5.95 2.02 -16.12
C GLY A 336 -5.31 1.85 -14.74
N ILE A 337 -5.74 0.84 -13.96
CA ILE A 337 -5.12 0.49 -12.67
C ILE A 337 -3.63 0.21 -12.86
N THR A 338 -3.22 -0.43 -13.97
CA THR A 338 -1.80 -0.71 -14.26
C THR A 338 -0.95 0.55 -14.25
N ARG A 339 -1.46 1.71 -14.70
CA ARG A 339 -0.71 2.97 -14.61
C ARG A 339 -0.38 3.39 -13.18
N ILE A 340 -1.28 3.14 -12.26
CA ILE A 340 -1.13 3.50 -10.84
C ILE A 340 -0.32 2.45 -10.10
N ALA A 341 -0.57 1.18 -10.37
CA ALA A 341 0.04 0.03 -9.71
C ALA A 341 1.45 -0.31 -10.24
N ASN A 342 1.80 0.17 -11.44
CA ASN A 342 3.07 -0.08 -12.14
C ASN A 342 3.58 1.24 -12.75
N PRO A 343 4.03 2.19 -11.89
CA PRO A 343 4.14 3.60 -12.28
C PRO A 343 5.39 3.96 -13.08
N THR A 344 6.38 3.07 -13.23
CA THR A 344 7.68 3.38 -13.82
C THR A 344 7.92 2.66 -15.15
N VAL A 345 8.82 3.17 -15.99
CA VAL A 345 9.26 2.45 -17.21
C VAL A 345 9.86 1.09 -16.87
N ASN A 346 10.44 0.95 -15.69
CA ASN A 346 11.02 -0.32 -15.22
C ASN A 346 9.95 -1.34 -14.83
N SER A 347 8.76 -0.92 -14.40
CA SER A 347 7.62 -1.78 -14.08
C SER A 347 7.28 -2.73 -15.24
N TYR A 348 7.32 -2.23 -16.48
CA TYR A 348 6.99 -2.99 -17.69
C TYR A 348 8.11 -3.96 -18.13
N LYS A 349 9.30 -3.86 -17.51
CA LYS A 349 10.35 -4.87 -17.65
C LYS A 349 10.14 -6.07 -16.71
N ARG A 350 9.31 -5.91 -15.65
CA ARG A 350 8.81 -7.01 -14.83
C ARG A 350 7.60 -7.68 -15.49
N LEU A 351 6.65 -6.91 -16.03
CA LEU A 351 5.42 -7.40 -16.63
C LEU A 351 5.68 -8.00 -18.03
N ILE A 352 6.52 -9.03 -18.10
CA ILE A 352 6.85 -9.78 -19.30
C ILE A 352 6.67 -11.28 -19.06
N PRO A 353 6.30 -12.08 -20.10
CA PRO A 353 6.12 -13.51 -19.94
C PRO A 353 7.39 -14.24 -19.50
N GLY A 354 7.24 -15.27 -18.66
CA GLY A 354 8.32 -16.19 -18.28
C GLY A 354 9.05 -15.87 -16.97
N TYR A 355 8.60 -14.85 -16.20
CA TYR A 355 9.21 -14.43 -14.93
C TYR A 355 8.20 -14.29 -13.79
N GLU A 356 7.19 -15.16 -13.76
CA GLU A 356 6.15 -15.23 -12.72
C GLU A 356 5.32 -13.95 -12.52
N ALA A 357 5.45 -12.97 -13.40
CA ALA A 357 4.64 -11.77 -13.41
C ALA A 357 3.41 -11.96 -14.32
N PRO A 358 2.21 -11.52 -13.91
CA PRO A 358 1.01 -11.63 -14.73
C PRO A 358 1.04 -10.60 -15.85
N VAL A 359 0.78 -11.06 -17.08
CA VAL A 359 0.71 -10.19 -18.26
C VAL A 359 -0.64 -10.26 -18.97
N TYR A 360 -1.44 -11.30 -18.69
CA TYR A 360 -2.69 -11.56 -19.36
C TYR A 360 -3.87 -11.25 -18.42
N ILE A 361 -4.87 -10.54 -18.94
CA ILE A 361 -6.05 -10.13 -18.19
C ILE A 361 -6.99 -11.31 -18.03
N GLY A 362 -7.15 -11.77 -16.80
CA GLY A 362 -8.04 -12.87 -16.43
C GLY A 362 -7.89 -13.23 -14.96
N TRP A 363 -8.77 -14.09 -14.48
CA TRP A 363 -8.76 -14.56 -13.10
C TRP A 363 -8.81 -16.09 -13.02
N SER A 364 -8.39 -16.64 -11.88
CA SER A 364 -8.44 -18.08 -11.63
C SER A 364 -8.42 -18.39 -10.15
N THR A 365 -9.01 -19.54 -9.79
CA THR A 365 -8.91 -20.12 -8.44
C THR A 365 -7.73 -21.09 -8.29
N MET A 366 -7.11 -21.51 -9.39
CA MET A 366 -6.06 -22.54 -9.38
C MET A 366 -4.75 -22.09 -10.04
N ASN A 367 -4.82 -21.17 -10.99
CA ASN A 367 -3.69 -20.82 -11.85
C ASN A 367 -2.92 -19.61 -11.31
N ARG A 368 -1.64 -19.80 -10.93
CA ARG A 368 -0.76 -18.71 -10.48
C ARG A 368 -0.35 -17.73 -11.59
N SER A 369 -0.58 -18.07 -12.87
CA SER A 369 -0.30 -17.16 -13.99
C SER A 369 -1.39 -16.16 -14.28
N ALA A 370 -2.56 -16.29 -13.64
CA ALA A 370 -3.65 -15.35 -13.78
C ALA A 370 -3.33 -14.00 -13.09
N LEU A 371 -3.88 -12.92 -13.65
CA LEU A 371 -3.73 -11.57 -13.13
C LEU A 371 -4.41 -11.40 -11.76
N ILE A 372 -5.61 -11.94 -11.63
CA ILE A 372 -6.32 -12.02 -10.36
C ILE A 372 -6.41 -13.50 -9.96
N ARG A 373 -5.83 -13.82 -8.82
CA ARG A 373 -5.90 -15.14 -8.23
C ARG A 373 -6.84 -15.12 -7.03
N VAL A 374 -7.65 -16.18 -6.90
CA VAL A 374 -8.42 -16.44 -5.68
C VAL A 374 -7.73 -17.60 -4.95
N PRO A 375 -6.96 -17.34 -3.88
CA PRO A 375 -6.25 -18.38 -3.14
C PRO A 375 -7.20 -19.45 -2.57
N SER A 376 -6.69 -20.66 -2.30
CA SER A 376 -7.48 -21.82 -1.88
C SER A 376 -8.24 -21.66 -0.53
N PRO A 377 -7.72 -20.94 0.49
CA PRO A 377 -8.47 -20.75 1.73
C PRO A 377 -9.81 -20.06 1.52
N ARG A 378 -10.84 -20.52 2.26
CA ARG A 378 -12.22 -20.02 2.18
C ARG A 378 -12.71 -19.56 3.56
N GLY A 379 -13.95 -19.14 3.63
CA GLY A 379 -14.56 -18.58 4.84
C GLY A 379 -13.98 -17.19 5.14
N LYS A 380 -13.48 -16.98 6.36
CA LYS A 380 -12.88 -15.70 6.76
C LYS A 380 -11.65 -15.30 5.91
N SER A 381 -11.00 -16.27 5.28
CA SER A 381 -9.79 -16.07 4.48
C SER A 381 -10.06 -15.94 2.98
N THR A 382 -11.32 -15.92 2.55
CA THR A 382 -11.68 -15.74 1.13
C THR A 382 -11.26 -14.35 0.67
N ARG A 383 -10.48 -14.30 -0.42
CA ARG A 383 -9.90 -13.06 -0.92
C ARG A 383 -9.59 -13.14 -2.41
N ALA A 384 -9.46 -12.00 -3.05
CA ALA A 384 -8.91 -11.85 -4.38
C ALA A 384 -7.50 -11.25 -4.28
N GLU A 385 -6.56 -11.78 -5.03
CA GLU A 385 -5.16 -11.34 -5.09
C GLU A 385 -4.90 -10.69 -6.45
N LEU A 386 -4.73 -9.38 -6.50
CA LEU A 386 -4.26 -8.68 -7.69
C LEU A 386 -2.72 -8.76 -7.73
N ARG A 387 -2.16 -9.41 -8.77
CA ARG A 387 -0.75 -9.79 -8.84
C ARG A 387 0.12 -8.87 -9.69
N SER A 388 -0.49 -7.94 -10.44
CA SER A 388 0.27 -6.98 -11.26
C SER A 388 0.99 -5.88 -10.48
N PRO A 389 0.52 -5.34 -9.36
CA PRO A 389 1.19 -4.24 -8.68
C PRO A 389 2.65 -4.56 -8.38
N ASP A 390 3.49 -3.54 -8.41
CA ASP A 390 4.88 -3.64 -7.97
C ASP A 390 5.17 -2.65 -6.83
N PRO A 391 6.24 -2.86 -6.05
CA PRO A 391 6.47 -2.09 -4.84
C PRO A 391 6.90 -0.63 -5.08
N THR A 392 7.05 -0.17 -6.33
CA THR A 392 7.27 1.27 -6.63
C THR A 392 5.98 2.06 -6.58
N CYS A 393 4.82 1.41 -6.65
CA CYS A 393 3.55 2.11 -6.64
C CYS A 393 3.32 2.90 -5.35
N ASN A 394 2.45 3.90 -5.44
CA ASN A 394 1.88 4.57 -4.28
C ASN A 394 0.77 3.70 -3.71
N PRO A 395 0.91 3.12 -2.50
CA PRO A 395 -0.08 2.18 -1.96
C PRO A 395 -1.45 2.84 -1.73
N TYR A 396 -1.48 4.12 -1.34
CA TYR A 396 -2.74 4.82 -1.14
C TYR A 396 -3.53 4.93 -2.43
N LEU A 397 -2.89 5.39 -3.51
CA LEU A 397 -3.55 5.52 -4.82
C LEU A 397 -3.94 4.15 -5.39
N THR A 398 -3.04 3.14 -5.26
CA THR A 398 -3.30 1.78 -5.75
C THR A 398 -4.52 1.18 -5.06
N PHE A 399 -4.59 1.27 -3.72
CA PHE A 399 -5.73 0.71 -2.98
C PHE A 399 -7.03 1.50 -3.23
N ALA A 400 -6.94 2.82 -3.43
CA ALA A 400 -8.09 3.65 -3.76
C ALA A 400 -8.72 3.27 -5.11
N VAL A 401 -7.91 3.14 -6.16
CA VAL A 401 -8.43 2.75 -7.49
C VAL A 401 -8.90 1.30 -7.52
N MET A 402 -8.26 0.38 -6.79
CA MET A 402 -8.74 -1.00 -6.64
C MET A 402 -10.10 -1.06 -5.95
N LEU A 403 -10.26 -0.32 -4.84
CA LEU A 403 -11.53 -0.27 -4.12
C LEU A 403 -12.63 0.31 -5.00
N ALA A 404 -12.39 1.43 -5.65
CA ALA A 404 -13.39 2.07 -6.51
C ALA A 404 -13.82 1.17 -7.67
N ALA A 405 -12.87 0.52 -8.34
CA ALA A 405 -13.15 -0.42 -9.43
C ALA A 405 -13.97 -1.63 -8.94
N GLY A 406 -13.59 -2.22 -7.81
CA GLY A 406 -14.32 -3.34 -7.22
C GLY A 406 -15.74 -2.95 -6.77
N MET A 407 -15.91 -1.76 -6.17
CA MET A 407 -17.21 -1.24 -5.75
C MET A 407 -18.10 -0.89 -6.94
N GLU A 408 -17.54 -0.37 -8.05
CA GLU A 408 -18.31 -0.24 -9.29
C GLU A 408 -18.79 -1.61 -9.78
N GLY A 409 -17.89 -2.62 -9.73
CA GLY A 409 -18.25 -4.00 -10.07
C GLY A 409 -19.48 -4.49 -9.30
N ILE A 410 -19.49 -4.31 -7.98
CA ILE A 410 -20.61 -4.70 -7.11
C ILE A 410 -21.88 -3.90 -7.44
N THR A 411 -21.78 -2.57 -7.52
CA THR A 411 -22.97 -1.70 -7.72
C THR A 411 -23.59 -1.85 -9.08
N GLN A 412 -22.80 -2.12 -10.12
CA GLN A 412 -23.25 -2.34 -11.49
C GLN A 412 -23.45 -3.83 -11.83
N LYS A 413 -23.14 -4.75 -10.89
CA LYS A 413 -23.20 -6.20 -11.07
C LYS A 413 -22.40 -6.67 -12.30
N ILE A 414 -21.14 -6.27 -12.37
CA ILE A 414 -20.26 -6.59 -13.49
C ILE A 414 -19.76 -8.03 -13.33
N GLU A 415 -20.27 -8.94 -14.15
CA GLU A 415 -19.81 -10.33 -14.15
C GLU A 415 -18.36 -10.42 -14.70
N PRO A 416 -17.46 -11.13 -14.00
CA PRO A 416 -16.16 -11.46 -14.57
C PRO A 416 -16.30 -12.45 -15.73
N PRO A 417 -15.36 -12.53 -16.66
CA PRO A 417 -15.30 -13.64 -17.62
C PRO A 417 -15.10 -14.98 -16.89
N GLU A 418 -15.25 -16.09 -17.63
CA GLU A 418 -14.97 -17.44 -17.11
C GLU A 418 -13.56 -17.54 -16.49
N SER A 419 -13.43 -18.32 -15.43
CA SER A 419 -12.14 -18.60 -14.77
C SER A 419 -11.19 -19.31 -15.72
N ILE A 420 -9.93 -18.86 -15.79
CA ILE A 420 -8.93 -19.43 -16.70
C ILE A 420 -8.08 -20.44 -15.94
N ASP A 421 -8.45 -21.72 -15.99
CA ASP A 421 -7.72 -22.80 -15.31
C ASP A 421 -6.54 -23.36 -16.12
N LYS A 422 -6.43 -22.96 -17.39
CA LYS A 422 -5.30 -23.33 -18.26
C LYS A 422 -4.08 -22.46 -17.98
N ASN A 423 -2.89 -23.01 -18.24
CA ASN A 423 -1.66 -22.21 -18.19
C ASN A 423 -1.60 -21.25 -19.40
N ILE A 424 -1.95 -19.99 -19.18
CA ILE A 424 -2.05 -18.95 -20.20
C ILE A 424 -0.70 -18.74 -20.93
N PHE A 425 0.43 -18.92 -20.26
CA PHE A 425 1.75 -18.76 -20.88
C PHE A 425 2.08 -19.85 -21.92
N LYS A 426 1.37 -20.99 -21.88
CA LYS A 426 1.53 -22.08 -22.89
C LYS A 426 0.58 -21.93 -24.07
N MET A 427 -0.40 -21.03 -24.00
CA MET A 427 -1.35 -20.76 -25.07
C MET A 427 -0.66 -19.97 -26.20
N THR A 428 -0.99 -20.30 -27.44
CA THR A 428 -0.62 -19.49 -28.59
C THR A 428 -1.39 -18.17 -28.60
N GLU A 429 -0.93 -17.19 -29.36
CA GLU A 429 -1.62 -15.91 -29.54
C GLU A 429 -3.05 -16.12 -30.07
N ALA A 430 -3.21 -16.97 -31.08
CA ALA A 430 -4.51 -17.30 -31.66
C ALA A 430 -5.49 -17.95 -30.65
N GLU A 431 -4.98 -18.80 -29.75
CA GLU A 431 -5.81 -19.40 -28.69
C GLU A 431 -6.24 -18.34 -27.67
N ARG A 432 -5.35 -17.42 -27.29
CA ARG A 432 -5.71 -16.30 -26.38
C ARG A 432 -6.74 -15.36 -27.02
N GLU A 433 -6.56 -15.00 -28.28
CA GLU A 433 -7.52 -14.19 -29.03
C GLU A 433 -8.88 -14.84 -29.11
N ALA A 434 -8.94 -16.17 -29.40
CA ALA A 434 -10.17 -16.93 -29.47
C ALA A 434 -10.92 -16.99 -28.12
N GLU A 435 -10.19 -16.98 -27.00
CA GLU A 435 -10.76 -16.94 -25.65
C GLU A 435 -10.93 -15.48 -25.12
N GLY A 436 -10.67 -14.46 -25.95
CA GLY A 436 -10.82 -13.04 -25.56
C GLY A 436 -9.83 -12.57 -24.48
N ILE A 437 -8.71 -13.27 -24.28
CA ILE A 437 -7.70 -12.97 -23.28
C ILE A 437 -6.81 -11.81 -23.80
N ARG A 438 -7.00 -10.62 -23.23
CA ARG A 438 -6.19 -9.43 -23.54
C ARG A 438 -4.90 -9.41 -22.72
N CYS A 439 -3.92 -8.62 -23.18
CA CYS A 439 -2.70 -8.32 -22.42
C CYS A 439 -2.86 -7.02 -21.63
N LEU A 440 -2.16 -6.92 -20.50
CA LEU A 440 -1.93 -5.64 -19.83
C LEU A 440 -1.15 -4.69 -20.75
N PRO A 441 -1.24 -3.37 -20.56
CA PRO A 441 -0.38 -2.40 -21.22
C PRO A 441 1.10 -2.82 -21.11
N GLN A 442 1.85 -2.71 -22.19
CA GLN A 442 3.23 -3.22 -22.26
C GLN A 442 4.29 -2.16 -21.95
N ASN A 443 3.89 -0.92 -21.79
CA ASN A 443 4.77 0.18 -21.45
C ASN A 443 4.02 1.31 -20.74
N LEU A 444 4.79 2.24 -20.16
CA LEU A 444 4.27 3.37 -19.41
C LEU A 444 3.32 4.27 -20.23
N ARG A 445 3.59 4.42 -21.54
CA ARG A 445 2.77 5.26 -22.41
C ARG A 445 1.39 4.65 -22.67
N GLU A 446 1.33 3.34 -22.92
CA GLU A 446 0.07 2.61 -23.10
C GLU A 446 -0.80 2.65 -21.85
N SER A 447 -0.20 2.37 -20.69
CA SER A 447 -0.94 2.39 -19.42
C SER A 447 -1.42 3.80 -19.07
N ASN A 448 -0.60 4.82 -19.35
CA ASN A 448 -1.02 6.22 -19.14
C ASN A 448 -2.21 6.58 -20.02
N LYS A 449 -2.20 6.14 -21.28
CA LYS A 449 -3.34 6.31 -22.19
C LYS A 449 -4.59 5.62 -21.64
N ALA A 450 -4.46 4.37 -21.18
CA ALA A 450 -5.58 3.61 -20.61
C ALA A 450 -6.18 4.31 -19.37
N LEU A 451 -5.34 4.86 -18.49
CA LEU A 451 -5.82 5.65 -17.36
C LEU A 451 -6.59 6.89 -17.79
N MET A 452 -6.06 7.66 -18.77
CA MET A 452 -6.73 8.88 -19.25
C MET A 452 -8.08 8.61 -19.93
N GLU A 453 -8.29 7.41 -20.46
CA GLU A 453 -9.55 6.97 -21.06
C GLU A 453 -10.53 6.36 -20.02
N ASP A 454 -10.06 6.08 -18.80
CA ASP A 454 -10.86 5.51 -17.73
C ASP A 454 -11.50 6.59 -16.86
N LYS A 455 -12.77 6.88 -17.13
CA LYS A 455 -13.48 7.94 -16.41
C LYS A 455 -13.59 7.68 -14.90
N LEU A 456 -13.85 6.42 -14.47
CA LEU A 456 -13.97 6.10 -13.05
C LEU A 456 -12.69 6.43 -12.30
N LEU A 457 -11.56 5.96 -12.83
CA LEU A 457 -10.26 6.15 -12.17
C LEU A 457 -9.84 7.62 -12.18
N CYS A 458 -10.13 8.35 -13.25
CA CYS A 458 -9.90 9.80 -13.30
C CYS A 458 -10.75 10.55 -12.27
N ASP A 459 -12.02 10.20 -12.12
CA ASP A 459 -12.92 10.81 -11.13
C ASP A 459 -12.47 10.53 -9.69
N VAL A 460 -11.96 9.31 -9.42
CA VAL A 460 -11.41 8.90 -8.11
C VAL A 460 -10.15 9.69 -7.74
N LEU A 461 -9.25 9.85 -8.69
CA LEU A 461 -7.95 10.51 -8.47
C LEU A 461 -8.08 12.04 -8.43
N GLY A 462 -9.09 12.59 -9.11
CA GLY A 462 -9.31 14.02 -9.25
C GLY A 462 -8.39 14.68 -10.29
N GLU A 463 -8.83 15.80 -10.83
CA GLU A 463 -8.17 16.50 -11.95
C GLU A 463 -6.70 16.84 -11.65
N HIS A 464 -6.43 17.32 -10.43
CA HIS A 464 -5.07 17.69 -10.03
C HIS A 464 -4.12 16.48 -10.11
N VAL A 465 -4.46 15.37 -9.47
CA VAL A 465 -3.61 14.18 -9.42
C VAL A 465 -3.46 13.56 -10.80
N VAL A 466 -4.54 13.45 -11.58
CA VAL A 466 -4.52 12.95 -12.96
C VAL A 466 -3.56 13.76 -13.82
N SER A 467 -3.65 15.12 -13.76
CA SER A 467 -2.77 15.99 -14.54
C SER A 467 -1.29 15.82 -14.16
N GLN A 468 -0.99 15.65 -12.86
CA GLN A 468 0.37 15.43 -12.38
C GLN A 468 0.91 14.06 -12.77
N ILE A 469 0.10 13.00 -12.66
CA ILE A 469 0.47 11.64 -13.08
C ILE A 469 0.78 11.62 -14.57
N GLN A 470 -0.05 12.28 -15.40
CA GLN A 470 0.21 12.40 -16.83
C GLN A 470 1.53 13.12 -17.09
N ARG A 471 1.73 14.28 -16.48
CA ARG A 471 2.96 15.08 -16.65
C ARG A 471 4.21 14.30 -16.25
N LEU A 472 4.18 13.59 -15.11
CA LEU A 472 5.30 12.76 -14.64
C LEU A 472 5.58 11.61 -15.60
N ALA A 473 4.53 10.95 -16.12
CA ALA A 473 4.68 9.88 -17.11
C ALA A 473 5.31 10.38 -18.41
N ASP A 474 4.87 11.52 -18.90
CA ASP A 474 5.40 12.12 -20.14
C ASP A 474 6.88 12.52 -19.98
N LEU A 475 7.26 13.06 -18.82
CA LEU A 475 8.66 13.39 -18.50
C LEU A 475 9.52 12.13 -18.46
N GLU A 476 9.11 11.10 -17.68
CA GLU A 476 9.86 9.86 -17.54
C GLU A 476 9.97 9.11 -18.88
N TRP A 477 8.86 9.03 -19.64
CA TRP A 477 8.87 8.40 -20.96
C TRP A 477 9.76 9.14 -21.95
N SER A 478 9.71 10.47 -21.96
CA SER A 478 10.56 11.30 -22.83
C SER A 478 12.05 11.14 -22.52
N ASP A 479 12.41 11.09 -21.24
CA ASP A 479 13.78 10.87 -20.80
C ASP A 479 14.27 9.46 -21.17
N PHE A 480 13.48 8.44 -20.82
CA PHE A 480 13.76 7.05 -21.15
C PHE A 480 13.92 6.82 -22.65
N SER A 481 13.00 7.35 -23.48
CA SER A 481 12.98 7.11 -24.92
C SER A 481 14.14 7.80 -25.70
N ARG A 482 14.77 8.79 -25.07
CA ARG A 482 15.96 9.48 -25.63
C ARG A 482 17.27 8.90 -25.12
N SER A 483 17.23 8.10 -24.05
CA SER A 483 18.43 7.49 -23.49
C SER A 483 18.98 6.45 -24.46
N ILE A 484 20.31 6.45 -24.63
CA ILE A 484 21.02 5.43 -25.43
C ILE A 484 21.55 4.38 -24.46
N THR A 485 21.02 3.18 -24.56
CA THR A 485 21.34 2.09 -23.64
C THR A 485 22.61 1.34 -24.03
N ASP A 486 23.28 0.72 -23.06
CA ASP A 486 24.41 -0.17 -23.31
C ASP A 486 24.07 -1.31 -24.30
N TRP A 487 22.81 -1.76 -24.30
CA TRP A 487 22.32 -2.77 -25.22
C TRP A 487 22.36 -2.27 -26.68
N GLU A 488 21.93 -1.03 -26.92
CA GLU A 488 21.97 -0.40 -28.26
C GLU A 488 23.41 -0.20 -28.71
N ILE A 489 24.28 0.31 -27.84
CA ILE A 489 25.70 0.49 -28.13
C ILE A 489 26.33 -0.85 -28.52
N LYS A 490 26.14 -1.90 -27.70
CA LYS A 490 26.68 -3.23 -27.96
C LYS A 490 26.11 -3.86 -29.27
N ARG A 491 24.86 -3.56 -29.58
CA ARG A 491 24.16 -4.15 -30.74
C ARG A 491 24.46 -3.44 -32.04
N TYR A 492 24.56 -2.12 -32.02
CA TYR A 492 24.53 -1.33 -33.25
C TYR A 492 25.84 -0.62 -33.58
N LEU A 493 26.64 -0.19 -32.61
CA LEU A 493 27.79 0.68 -32.83
C LEU A 493 28.84 0.08 -33.79
N ALA A 494 29.08 -1.23 -33.74
CA ALA A 494 30.03 -1.89 -34.62
C ALA A 494 29.38 -2.41 -35.92
N THR A 495 28.05 -2.40 -36.03
CA THR A 495 27.32 -2.97 -37.16
C THR A 495 26.94 -1.93 -38.18
N TYR A 496 26.68 -0.72 -37.75
CA TYR A 496 26.24 0.41 -38.56
C TYR A 496 27.18 1.61 -38.39
#